data_0f6356b641629c394cd6bc3a46e870ee
#
_entry.id   0f6356b641629c394cd6bc3a46e870ee
#
_cell.length_a   1.000
_cell.length_b   1.000
_cell.length_c   1.000
_cell.angle_alpha   90.00
_cell.angle_beta   90.00
_cell.angle_gamma   90.00
#
_symmetry.space_group_name_H-M   'P 1'
#
loop_
_entity.id
_entity.type
_entity.pdbx_description
1 polymer ?
#
loop_
_entity_poly.entity_id
_entity_poly.type
_entity_poly.pdbx_seq_one_letter_code
_entity_poly.pdbx_strand_id
1 'polypeptide(L)'
;MATRDAVSDLIRGNIDAIILCVLSDGDNYGYEILKSIAVKSLGAYEMKEPSLYTSLKRLENYGYVESYWGDETQGARRKYYRITPAGSVELDESKERWASVRVIIDRLLNRTDKNIEIVPDGGDHV
;
A
#
# COMPACT_ATOMS: atom_id res chain seq x y z
N MET A 1 10.45 2.81 -19.49
CA MET A 1 9.17 2.53 -18.85
C MET A 1 9.20 1.19 -18.17
N ALA A 2 8.71 1.14 -16.96
CA ALA A 2 8.74 -0.12 -16.23
C ALA A 2 7.66 -1.05 -16.76
N THR A 3 7.95 -2.34 -16.80
CA THR A 3 6.95 -3.35 -17.12
C THR A 3 6.06 -3.56 -15.92
N ARG A 4 4.92 -4.22 -16.14
CA ARG A 4 4.03 -4.55 -15.04
C ARG A 4 4.70 -5.44 -14.02
N ASP A 5 5.52 -6.38 -14.49
CA ASP A 5 6.22 -7.27 -13.58
C ASP A 5 7.21 -6.52 -12.70
N ALA A 6 7.93 -5.56 -13.29
CA ALA A 6 8.87 -4.76 -12.51
C ALA A 6 8.14 -3.90 -11.49
N VAL A 7 6.99 -3.33 -11.88
CA VAL A 7 6.19 -2.54 -10.95
C VAL A 7 5.70 -3.41 -9.80
N SER A 8 5.20 -4.61 -10.11
CA SER A 8 4.70 -5.51 -9.08
C SER A 8 5.78 -5.89 -8.08
N ASP A 9 6.99 -6.14 -8.60
CA ASP A 9 8.10 -6.51 -7.72
C ASP A 9 8.41 -5.39 -6.72
N LEU A 10 8.43 -4.15 -7.20
CA LEU A 10 8.77 -3.03 -6.34
C LEU A 10 7.63 -2.67 -5.38
N ILE A 11 6.39 -2.98 -5.75
CA ILE A 11 5.24 -2.65 -4.93
C ILE A 11 4.98 -3.70 -3.86
N ARG A 12 5.51 -4.91 -4.05
CA ARG A 12 5.15 -6.06 -3.20
C ARG A 12 5.21 -5.76 -1.71
N GLY A 13 6.17 -4.99 -1.27
CA GLY A 13 6.32 -4.68 0.15
C GLY A 13 5.31 -3.67 0.67
N ASN A 14 4.48 -3.10 -0.21
CA ASN A 14 3.53 -2.07 0.18
C ASN A 14 2.08 -2.49 -0.04
N ILE A 15 1.84 -3.76 -0.31
CA ILE A 15 0.50 -4.23 -0.63
C ILE A 15 -0.47 -3.96 0.51
N ASP A 16 -0.07 -4.27 1.74
CA ASP A 16 -0.95 -4.07 2.89
C ASP A 16 -1.33 -2.60 3.04
N ALA A 17 -0.35 -1.71 2.91
CA ALA A 17 -0.62 -0.28 3.03
C ALA A 17 -1.55 0.21 1.91
N ILE A 18 -1.38 -0.33 0.71
CA ILE A 18 -2.23 0.05 -0.41
C ILE A 18 -3.68 -0.33 -0.14
N ILE A 19 -3.90 -1.53 0.39
CA ILE A 19 -5.24 -1.99 0.70
C ILE A 19 -5.85 -1.16 1.82
N LEU A 20 -5.08 -0.89 2.87
CA LEU A 20 -5.57 -0.04 3.95
C LEU A 20 -5.94 1.34 3.44
N CYS A 21 -5.18 1.86 2.50
CA CYS A 21 -5.46 3.16 1.95
C CYS A 21 -6.79 3.17 1.18
N VAL A 22 -7.05 2.12 0.40
CA VAL A 22 -8.32 2.01 -0.29
C VAL A 22 -9.46 1.98 0.73
N LEU A 23 -9.30 1.20 1.79
CA LEU A 23 -10.37 1.05 2.79
C LEU A 23 -10.52 2.30 3.65
N SER A 24 -9.51 3.16 3.70
CA SER A 24 -9.65 4.42 4.44
C SER A 24 -10.65 5.36 3.78
N ASP A 25 -10.95 5.14 2.49
CA ASP A 25 -11.97 5.93 1.79
C ASP A 25 -13.37 5.39 2.03
N GLY A 26 -13.50 4.20 2.58
CA GLY A 26 -14.79 3.60 2.84
C GLY A 26 -14.70 2.09 2.76
N ASP A 27 -15.66 1.43 3.39
CA ASP A 27 -15.74 -0.02 3.36
C ASP A 27 -15.90 -0.49 1.92
N ASN A 28 -15.33 -1.66 1.63
CA ASN A 28 -15.42 -2.14 0.25
C ASN A 28 -15.22 -3.66 0.22
N TYR A 29 -15.52 -4.26 -0.92
CA TYR A 29 -15.37 -5.70 -1.10
C TYR A 29 -14.31 -5.98 -2.17
N GLY A 30 -13.87 -7.25 -2.24
CA GLY A 30 -12.68 -7.61 -3.00
C GLY A 30 -12.60 -7.07 -4.41
N TYR A 31 -13.67 -7.29 -5.20
CA TYR A 31 -13.64 -6.87 -6.58
C TYR A 31 -13.45 -5.35 -6.71
N GLU A 32 -14.17 -4.59 -5.88
CA GLU A 32 -14.06 -3.14 -5.96
C GLU A 32 -12.74 -2.63 -5.41
N ILE A 33 -12.15 -3.35 -4.46
CA ILE A 33 -10.82 -3.00 -3.98
C ILE A 33 -9.82 -3.12 -5.14
N LEU A 34 -9.86 -4.25 -5.85
CA LEU A 34 -8.97 -4.45 -7.00
C LEU A 34 -9.18 -3.38 -8.06
N LYS A 35 -10.44 -3.07 -8.34
CA LYS A 35 -10.76 -2.07 -9.34
C LYS A 35 -10.25 -0.69 -8.92
N SER A 36 -10.41 -0.36 -7.65
CA SER A 36 -9.95 0.92 -7.14
C SER A 36 -8.44 1.07 -7.29
N ILE A 37 -7.71 0.00 -7.01
CA ILE A 37 -6.26 0.03 -7.13
C ILE A 37 -5.85 0.26 -8.58
N ALA A 38 -6.50 -0.45 -9.51
CA ALA A 38 -6.19 -0.28 -10.93
C ALA A 38 -6.47 1.14 -11.38
N VAL A 39 -7.62 1.68 -10.98
CA VAL A 39 -8.00 3.03 -11.39
C VAL A 39 -7.06 4.06 -10.79
N LYS A 40 -6.76 3.95 -9.51
CA LYS A 40 -5.90 4.94 -8.84
C LYS A 40 -4.50 4.94 -9.40
N SER A 41 -4.01 3.80 -9.86
CA SER A 41 -2.69 3.73 -10.47
C SER A 41 -2.71 4.05 -11.95
N LEU A 42 -3.86 4.46 -12.48
CA LEU A 42 -4.05 4.75 -13.91
C LEU A 42 -3.66 3.54 -14.75
N GLY A 43 -3.97 2.35 -14.26
CA GLY A 43 -3.69 1.10 -14.95
C GLY A 43 -2.25 0.62 -14.84
N ALA A 44 -1.41 1.34 -14.12
CA ALA A 44 0.00 0.96 -14.02
C ALA A 44 0.21 -0.25 -13.13
N TYR A 45 -0.71 -0.51 -12.21
CA TYR A 45 -0.59 -1.65 -11.31
C TYR A 45 -1.92 -2.37 -11.20
N GLU A 46 -1.90 -3.67 -11.41
CA GLU A 46 -3.06 -4.52 -11.22
C GLU A 46 -2.72 -5.57 -10.19
N MET A 47 -3.38 -5.48 -9.03
CA MET A 47 -3.17 -6.46 -7.99
C MET A 47 -3.93 -7.73 -8.34
N LYS A 48 -3.31 -8.88 -8.10
CA LYS A 48 -3.96 -10.16 -8.37
C LYS A 48 -4.83 -10.56 -7.19
N GLU A 49 -5.91 -11.28 -7.48
CA GLU A 49 -6.83 -11.73 -6.44
C GLU A 49 -6.14 -12.48 -5.31
N PRO A 50 -5.25 -13.45 -5.59
CA PRO A 50 -4.63 -14.16 -4.48
C PRO A 50 -3.82 -13.25 -3.58
N SER A 51 -3.15 -12.24 -4.13
CA SER A 51 -2.41 -11.29 -3.32
C SER A 51 -3.34 -10.48 -2.44
N LEU A 52 -4.47 -10.07 -2.99
CA LEU A 52 -5.44 -9.31 -2.23
C LEU A 52 -5.94 -10.10 -1.04
N TYR A 53 -6.40 -11.32 -1.27
CA TYR A 53 -7.03 -12.07 -0.18
C TYR A 53 -6.01 -12.56 0.84
N THR A 54 -4.78 -12.82 0.41
CA THR A 54 -3.72 -13.13 1.36
C THR A 54 -3.45 -11.95 2.28
N SER A 55 -3.40 -10.76 1.71
CA SER A 55 -3.17 -9.55 2.51
C SER A 55 -4.35 -9.25 3.41
N LEU A 56 -5.57 -9.38 2.89
CA LEU A 56 -6.75 -9.12 3.72
C LEU A 56 -6.79 -10.03 4.92
N LYS A 57 -6.45 -11.30 4.74
CA LYS A 57 -6.42 -12.22 5.86
C LYS A 57 -5.35 -11.82 6.88
N ARG A 58 -4.20 -11.42 6.40
CA ARG A 58 -3.12 -10.97 7.28
C ARG A 58 -3.54 -9.72 8.04
N LEU A 59 -4.15 -8.77 7.35
CA LEU A 59 -4.61 -7.53 7.98
C LEU A 59 -5.69 -7.80 9.01
N GLU A 60 -6.56 -8.76 8.71
CA GLU A 60 -7.60 -9.14 9.65
C GLU A 60 -6.99 -9.77 10.90
N ASN A 61 -5.99 -10.62 10.71
CA ASN A 61 -5.30 -11.26 11.83
C ASN A 61 -4.61 -10.25 12.72
N TYR A 62 -4.11 -9.16 12.15
CA TYR A 62 -3.48 -8.11 12.94
C TYR A 62 -4.50 -7.17 13.58
N GLY A 63 -5.78 -7.29 13.22
CA GLY A 63 -6.78 -6.38 13.75
C GLY A 63 -6.83 -5.04 13.04
N TYR A 64 -6.24 -4.94 11.87
CA TYR A 64 -6.23 -3.69 11.11
C TYR A 64 -7.45 -3.55 10.22
N VAL A 65 -8.11 -4.65 9.89
CA VAL A 65 -9.38 -4.63 9.18
C VAL A 65 -10.33 -5.62 9.82
N GLU A 66 -11.62 -5.38 9.64
CA GLU A 66 -12.69 -6.30 10.01
C GLU A 66 -13.49 -6.61 8.77
N SER A 67 -14.15 -7.75 8.78
CA SER A 67 -15.00 -8.12 7.65
C SER A 67 -16.42 -8.33 8.12
N TYR A 68 -17.35 -8.13 7.21
CA TYR A 68 -18.76 -8.39 7.49
C TYR A 68 -19.45 -8.65 6.16
N TRP A 69 -20.60 -9.31 6.24
CA TRP A 69 -21.36 -9.63 5.04
C TRP A 69 -22.31 -8.50 4.72
N GLY A 70 -22.33 -8.10 3.46
CA GLY A 70 -23.25 -7.09 3.00
C GLY A 70 -24.67 -7.63 3.00
N ASP A 71 -25.61 -6.70 3.03
CA ASP A 71 -27.04 -7.04 3.07
C ASP A 71 -27.61 -6.91 1.67
N GLU A 72 -27.16 -7.78 0.78
CA GLU A 72 -27.65 -7.74 -0.59
C GLU A 72 -28.94 -8.48 -0.71
N THR A 73 -29.90 -7.85 -1.37
CA THR A 73 -31.19 -8.50 -1.57
C THR A 73 -31.24 -9.26 -2.87
N GLN A 74 -30.28 -9.03 -3.77
CA GLN A 74 -30.26 -9.70 -5.06
C GLN A 74 -28.90 -10.30 -5.26
N GLY A 75 -28.87 -11.56 -5.71
CA GLY A 75 -27.61 -12.22 -5.98
C GLY A 75 -26.91 -12.63 -4.72
N ALA A 76 -25.63 -12.95 -4.86
CA ALA A 76 -24.84 -13.44 -3.75
C ALA A 76 -24.44 -12.29 -2.84
N ARG A 77 -24.40 -12.59 -1.56
CA ARG A 77 -23.92 -11.63 -0.59
C ARG A 77 -22.44 -11.39 -0.79
N ARG A 78 -21.99 -10.18 -0.50
CA ARG A 78 -20.59 -9.81 -0.62
C ARG A 78 -19.98 -9.59 0.74
N LYS A 79 -18.73 -10.01 0.85
CA LYS A 79 -17.97 -9.81 2.09
C LYS A 79 -17.27 -8.48 1.99
N TYR A 80 -17.61 -7.59 2.89
CA TYR A 80 -17.02 -6.25 2.94
C TYR A 80 -15.92 -6.22 3.99
N TYR A 81 -15.01 -5.30 3.80
CA TYR A 81 -13.89 -5.09 4.72
C TYR A 81 -13.91 -3.64 5.15
N ARG A 82 -13.57 -3.42 6.39
CA ARG A 82 -13.56 -2.10 7.00
C ARG A 82 -12.24 -1.91 7.74
N ILE A 83 -11.62 -0.72 7.57
CA ILE A 83 -10.42 -0.42 8.31
C ILE A 83 -10.79 -0.10 9.76
N THR A 84 -9.99 -0.59 10.70
CA THR A 84 -10.21 -0.33 12.12
C THR A 84 -9.40 0.88 12.55
N PRO A 85 -9.66 1.41 13.77
CA PRO A 85 -8.78 2.48 14.28
C PRO A 85 -7.32 2.07 14.31
N ALA A 86 -7.02 0.82 14.70
CA ALA A 86 -5.65 0.34 14.67
C ALA A 86 -5.10 0.32 13.24
N GLY A 87 -5.96 -0.03 12.28
CA GLY A 87 -5.55 -0.02 10.87
C GLY A 87 -5.26 1.37 10.37
N SER A 88 -6.01 2.36 10.85
CA SER A 88 -5.74 3.74 10.46
C SER A 88 -4.39 4.23 10.97
N VAL A 89 -4.04 3.84 12.19
CA VAL A 89 -2.73 4.19 12.74
C VAL A 89 -1.63 3.51 11.92
N GLU A 90 -1.83 2.24 11.61
CA GLU A 90 -0.85 1.50 10.82
C GLU A 90 -0.69 2.12 9.44
N LEU A 91 -1.79 2.57 8.84
CA LEU A 91 -1.72 3.21 7.53
C LEU A 91 -0.86 4.48 7.60
N ASP A 92 -1.09 5.31 8.61
CA ASP A 92 -0.31 6.54 8.75
C ASP A 92 1.18 6.24 8.91
N GLU A 93 1.50 5.23 9.71
CA GLU A 93 2.88 4.84 9.92
C GLU A 93 3.49 4.28 8.64
N SER A 94 2.71 3.52 7.88
CA SER A 94 3.18 2.98 6.61
C SER A 94 3.50 4.10 5.62
N LYS A 95 2.65 5.12 5.59
CA LYS A 95 2.90 6.26 4.70
C LYS A 95 4.19 6.97 5.07
N GLU A 96 4.44 7.13 6.35
CA GLU A 96 5.67 7.78 6.80
C GLU A 96 6.90 6.96 6.46
N ARG A 97 6.80 5.64 6.66
CA ARG A 97 7.92 4.77 6.31
C ARG A 97 8.22 4.84 4.82
N TRP A 98 7.17 4.81 4.00
CA TRP A 98 7.37 4.89 2.56
C TRP A 98 7.98 6.21 2.16
N ALA A 99 7.51 7.31 2.72
CA ALA A 99 8.05 8.63 2.39
C ALA A 99 9.54 8.71 2.72
N SER A 100 9.93 8.14 3.86
CA SER A 100 11.33 8.16 4.28
C SER A 100 12.19 7.31 3.36
N VAL A 101 11.72 6.10 3.05
CA VAL A 101 12.48 5.18 2.21
C VAL A 101 12.64 5.77 0.80
N ARG A 102 11.57 6.39 0.29
CA ARG A 102 11.63 6.97 -1.04
C ARG A 102 12.71 8.03 -1.15
N VAL A 103 12.82 8.87 -0.13
CA VAL A 103 13.84 9.92 -0.12
C VAL A 103 15.23 9.30 -0.11
N ILE A 104 15.42 8.27 0.71
CA ILE A 104 16.70 7.62 0.81
C ILE A 104 17.09 6.96 -0.52
N ILE A 105 16.15 6.25 -1.13
CA ILE A 105 16.42 5.58 -2.39
C ILE A 105 16.71 6.59 -3.49
N ASP A 106 15.96 7.69 -3.51
CA ASP A 106 16.24 8.75 -4.46
C ASP A 106 17.67 9.25 -4.35
N ARG A 107 18.12 9.49 -3.13
CA ARG A 107 19.48 9.96 -2.92
C ARG A 107 20.50 8.95 -3.37
N LEU A 108 20.24 7.68 -3.11
CA LEU A 108 21.20 6.64 -3.44
C LEU A 108 21.29 6.39 -4.94
N LEU A 109 20.19 6.52 -5.66
CA LEU A 109 20.16 6.22 -7.07
C LEU A 109 20.41 7.42 -7.96
N ASN A 110 20.02 8.60 -7.51
CA ASN A 110 20.19 9.80 -8.32
C ASN A 110 21.50 10.46 -7.96
N ARG A 111 22.44 10.38 -8.87
CA ARG A 111 23.77 10.88 -8.63
C ARG A 111 23.97 12.23 -9.26
N THR A 112 22.89 12.93 -9.44
CA THR A 112 22.97 14.22 -10.06
C THR A 112 23.57 15.26 -9.17
N ASP A 113 23.73 14.93 -7.93
CA ASP A 113 24.18 15.92 -6.96
C ASP A 113 25.63 15.72 -6.65
N LYS A 114 26.41 15.40 -7.65
CA LYS A 114 27.82 15.36 -7.41
C LYS A 114 28.34 16.70 -6.97
N ASN A 115 27.51 17.74 -7.10
CA ASN A 115 27.90 19.03 -6.57
C ASN A 115 27.60 19.19 -5.11
N ILE A 116 26.90 18.26 -4.55
CA ILE A 116 26.58 18.35 -3.15
C ILE A 116 27.82 18.06 -2.37
N GLU A 117 28.16 19.01 -1.52
CA GLU A 117 29.25 18.77 -0.65
C GLU A 117 28.84 17.94 0.46
N ILE A 118 29.58 16.91 0.71
CA ILE A 118 29.36 16.11 1.85
C ILE A 118 29.92 16.83 3.00
N VAL A 119 29.06 17.37 3.77
CA VAL A 119 29.48 18.03 4.96
C VAL A 119 29.85 16.98 5.91
N PRO A 120 31.05 16.96 6.26
CA PRO A 120 31.45 15.96 7.19
C PRO A 120 30.80 16.23 8.46
N ASP A 121 30.36 16.23 9.04
CA ASP A 121 29.94 16.31 9.97
C ASP A 121 30.05 16.04 10.82
N GLY A 122 30.20 16.24 10.78
CA GLY A 122 30.28 16.11 11.35
C GLY A 122 30.22 15.15 11.76
N GLY A 123 30.47 14.75 11.76
CA GLY A 123 30.52 14.01 11.78
C GLY A 123 30.39 13.19 12.31
N ASP A 124 30.22 13.10 12.46
CA ASP A 124 30.10 12.42 12.85
C ASP A 124 29.51 11.55 12.77
N HIS A 125 29.16 11.34 12.48
CA HIS A 125 28.58 10.56 12.27
C HIS A 125 28.89 9.64 11.91
N VAL A 126 28.99 9.29 11.98
CA VAL A 126 29.36 8.51 11.67
C VAL A 126 29.10 7.77 11.76
#